data_6377864df3bacea6fb410383a46cdc66
#
_entry.id   6377864df3bacea6fb410383a46cdc66
#
_cell.length_a   1.000
_cell.length_b   1.000
_cell.length_c   1.000
_cell.angle_alpha   90.00
_cell.angle_beta   90.00
_cell.angle_gamma   90.00
#
_symmetry.space_group_name_H-M   'P 1'
#
loop_
_entity.id
_entity.type
_entity.pdbx_description
1 polymer ?
#
loop_
_entity_poly.entity_id
_entity_poly.type
_entity_poly.pdbx_seq_one_letter_code
_entity_poly.pdbx_strand_id
1 'polypeptide(L)'
;MSRLDGKVCVITGAASGIGAVTAARFRDEGATVVGVDLHGDIEGVDLALAADVAEDDAVRDMFARAREEYGRLDVLFNNAGISPNDDASVLDTSLDAWQRVQDVNTKSVFLCCKHGIPHLLDGGGGSVINTASFVAVMGAATSQISYTASKGAVLALSRELGVQFARQGVRVNALCPGPVNTPLLQELFAKDPVAAARRLVHVPSGRFAEVREIASAALFLASDESSYVNATSFMVDGGISQAYTTPE
;
A
#
# COMPACT_ATOMS: atom_id res chain seq x y z
N MET A 1 -15.33 14.31 -15.71
CA MET A 1 -14.09 14.99 -15.25
C MET A 1 -13.20 13.90 -14.69
N SER A 2 -11.92 13.93 -15.03
CA SER A 2 -10.94 13.01 -14.46
C SER A 2 -10.76 13.32 -12.98
N ARG A 3 -10.72 12.26 -12.13
CA ARG A 3 -10.73 12.41 -10.66
C ARG A 3 -9.40 12.90 -10.08
N LEU A 4 -8.31 12.77 -10.85
CA LEU A 4 -6.95 13.18 -10.47
C LEU A 4 -6.33 14.17 -11.46
N ASP A 5 -7.16 14.92 -12.21
CA ASP A 5 -6.70 15.84 -13.23
C ASP A 5 -5.68 16.85 -12.66
N GLY A 6 -4.49 16.91 -13.26
CA GLY A 6 -3.39 17.78 -12.86
C GLY A 6 -2.71 17.44 -11.53
N LYS A 7 -3.04 16.32 -10.88
CA LYS A 7 -2.36 15.86 -9.65
C LYS A 7 -1.08 15.09 -9.98
N VAL A 8 -0.04 15.30 -9.20
CA VAL A 8 1.22 14.54 -9.24
C VAL A 8 1.19 13.48 -8.13
N CYS A 9 1.32 12.21 -8.51
CA CYS A 9 1.20 11.05 -7.64
C CYS A 9 2.50 10.26 -7.62
N VAL A 10 3.07 10.03 -6.44
CA VAL A 10 4.19 9.10 -6.24
C VAL A 10 3.64 7.76 -5.75
N ILE A 11 4.01 6.66 -6.41
CA ILE A 11 3.57 5.29 -6.09
C ILE A 11 4.80 4.41 -5.90
N THR A 12 4.98 3.82 -4.72
CA THR A 12 6.05 2.85 -4.46
C THR A 12 5.59 1.41 -4.71
N GLY A 13 6.50 0.52 -5.14
CA GLY A 13 6.13 -0.82 -5.58
C GLY A 13 5.33 -0.79 -6.88
N ALA A 14 5.67 0.12 -7.78
CA ALA A 14 4.90 0.42 -8.99
C ALA A 14 5.15 -0.54 -10.16
N ALA A 15 6.16 -1.41 -10.09
CA ALA A 15 6.50 -2.32 -11.19
C ALA A 15 5.54 -3.51 -11.31
N SER A 16 4.75 -3.84 -10.30
CA SER A 16 3.89 -5.03 -10.33
C SER A 16 2.63 -4.90 -9.46
N GLY A 17 1.73 -5.87 -9.58
CA GLY A 17 0.59 -6.07 -8.68
C GLY A 17 -0.29 -4.83 -8.50
N ILE A 18 -0.59 -4.49 -7.23
CA ILE A 18 -1.47 -3.37 -6.88
C ILE A 18 -0.88 -2.04 -7.34
N GLY A 19 0.44 -1.84 -7.19
CA GLY A 19 1.12 -0.61 -7.58
C GLY A 19 1.00 -0.32 -9.06
N ALA A 20 1.31 -1.29 -9.92
CA ALA A 20 1.25 -1.14 -11.38
C ALA A 20 -0.18 -0.86 -11.88
N VAL A 21 -1.18 -1.61 -11.38
CA VAL A 21 -2.59 -1.39 -11.77
C VAL A 21 -3.10 -0.05 -11.26
N THR A 22 -2.65 0.40 -10.08
CA THR A 22 -3.01 1.71 -9.54
C THR A 22 -2.35 2.83 -10.35
N ALA A 23 -1.09 2.67 -10.75
CA ALA A 23 -0.39 3.64 -11.59
C ALA A 23 -1.12 3.88 -12.91
N ALA A 24 -1.47 2.79 -13.62
CA ALA A 24 -2.26 2.89 -14.84
C ALA A 24 -3.62 3.56 -14.59
N ARG A 25 -4.32 3.16 -13.51
CA ARG A 25 -5.63 3.73 -13.17
C ARG A 25 -5.55 5.22 -12.84
N PHE A 26 -4.51 5.68 -12.13
CA PHE A 26 -4.33 7.08 -11.79
C PHE A 26 -4.06 7.93 -13.05
N ARG A 27 -3.26 7.40 -14.00
CA ARG A 27 -3.05 8.06 -15.30
C ARG A 27 -4.33 8.17 -16.12
N ASP A 28 -5.14 7.11 -16.18
CA ASP A 28 -6.43 7.13 -16.85
C ASP A 28 -7.37 8.21 -16.27
N GLU A 29 -7.16 8.59 -15.01
CA GLU A 29 -7.91 9.64 -14.30
C GLU A 29 -7.17 11.01 -14.30
N GLY A 30 -6.20 11.18 -15.18
CA GLY A 30 -5.55 12.48 -15.45
C GLY A 30 -4.37 12.82 -14.53
N ALA A 31 -3.90 11.90 -13.71
CA ALA A 31 -2.71 12.12 -12.90
C ALA A 31 -1.42 12.02 -13.71
N THR A 32 -0.41 12.78 -13.29
CA THR A 32 0.99 12.51 -13.59
C THR A 32 1.53 11.53 -12.54
N VAL A 33 2.06 10.39 -12.97
CA VAL A 33 2.48 9.31 -12.06
C VAL A 33 3.98 9.12 -12.08
N VAL A 34 4.60 9.27 -10.90
CA VAL A 34 5.97 8.86 -10.60
C VAL A 34 5.92 7.47 -10.00
N GLY A 35 6.36 6.48 -10.75
CA GLY A 35 6.49 5.10 -10.28
C GLY A 35 7.86 4.86 -9.67
N VAL A 36 7.90 4.25 -8.49
CA VAL A 36 9.13 3.90 -7.78
C VAL A 36 9.15 2.40 -7.50
N ASP A 37 10.25 1.73 -7.82
CA ASP A 37 10.48 0.33 -7.48
C ASP A 37 11.98 0.09 -7.26
N LEU A 38 12.33 -1.07 -6.71
CA LEU A 38 13.74 -1.45 -6.49
C LEU A 38 14.53 -1.49 -7.81
N HIS A 39 13.86 -1.90 -8.90
CA HIS A 39 14.38 -1.87 -10.26
C HIS A 39 13.60 -0.86 -11.08
N GLY A 40 14.28 -0.03 -11.87
CA GLY A 40 13.67 1.09 -12.60
C GLY A 40 12.82 0.72 -13.82
N ASP A 41 12.64 -0.56 -14.11
CA ASP A 41 11.82 -1.05 -15.24
C ASP A 41 10.33 -1.00 -14.85
N ILE A 42 9.73 0.19 -14.93
CA ILE A 42 8.34 0.43 -14.57
C ILE A 42 7.59 0.93 -15.79
N GLU A 43 6.70 0.10 -16.30
CA GLU A 43 5.86 0.46 -17.44
C GLU A 43 4.64 1.28 -17.00
N GLY A 44 4.11 2.10 -17.91
CA GLY A 44 2.84 2.79 -17.71
C GLY A 44 2.88 3.92 -16.68
N VAL A 45 4.05 4.53 -16.44
CA VAL A 45 4.23 5.72 -15.60
C VAL A 45 4.86 6.86 -16.38
N ASP A 46 4.76 8.10 -15.88
CA ASP A 46 5.32 9.27 -16.55
C ASP A 46 6.80 9.49 -16.17
N LEU A 47 7.19 9.07 -14.97
CA LEU A 47 8.58 9.02 -14.52
C LEU A 47 8.81 7.71 -13.75
N ALA A 48 9.77 6.91 -14.19
CA ALA A 48 10.21 5.68 -13.52
C ALA A 48 11.49 5.95 -12.73
N LEU A 49 11.50 5.62 -11.44
CA LEU A 49 12.64 5.80 -10.55
C LEU A 49 13.03 4.47 -9.89
N ALA A 50 14.30 4.12 -9.96
CA ALA A 50 14.87 3.01 -9.17
C ALA A 50 15.26 3.53 -7.78
N ALA A 51 14.66 2.97 -6.72
CA ALA A 51 15.02 3.30 -5.35
C ALA A 51 14.67 2.16 -4.40
N ASP A 52 15.59 1.85 -3.49
CA ASP A 52 15.27 1.05 -2.31
C ASP A 52 14.58 1.94 -1.28
N VAL A 53 13.29 1.75 -1.09
CA VAL A 53 12.49 2.54 -0.15
C VAL A 53 12.82 2.26 1.32
N ALA A 54 13.65 1.26 1.61
CA ALA A 54 14.20 1.01 2.94
C ALA A 54 15.45 1.84 3.26
N GLU A 55 15.98 2.62 2.29
CA GLU A 55 17.17 3.44 2.45
C GLU A 55 16.85 4.94 2.46
N ASP A 56 17.22 5.66 3.55
CA ASP A 56 16.84 7.06 3.81
C ASP A 56 17.29 8.01 2.70
N ASP A 57 18.55 7.86 2.23
CA ASP A 57 19.08 8.69 1.14
C ASP A 57 18.37 8.43 -0.20
N ALA A 58 18.08 7.17 -0.53
CA ALA A 58 17.38 6.82 -1.75
C ALA A 58 15.95 7.41 -1.76
N VAL A 59 15.26 7.34 -0.62
CA VAL A 59 13.92 7.92 -0.47
C VAL A 59 13.96 9.44 -0.57
N ARG A 60 14.93 10.10 0.07
CA ARG A 60 15.08 11.55 -0.08
C ARG A 60 15.31 11.95 -1.54
N ASP A 61 16.19 11.25 -2.22
CA ASP A 61 16.60 11.59 -3.59
C ASP A 61 15.47 11.32 -4.60
N MET A 62 14.64 10.29 -4.42
CA MET A 62 13.47 10.05 -5.29
C MET A 62 12.44 11.19 -5.17
N PHE A 63 12.17 11.72 -3.96
CA PHE A 63 11.28 12.87 -3.81
C PHE A 63 11.88 14.15 -4.39
N ALA A 64 13.18 14.37 -4.23
CA ALA A 64 13.88 15.51 -4.85
C ALA A 64 13.74 15.46 -6.37
N ARG A 65 13.93 14.29 -7.00
CA ARG A 65 13.76 14.10 -8.44
C ARG A 65 12.32 14.33 -8.90
N ALA A 66 11.34 13.79 -8.18
CA ALA A 66 9.92 14.01 -8.50
C ALA A 66 9.57 15.50 -8.42
N ARG A 67 10.07 16.20 -7.41
CA ARG A 67 9.87 17.64 -7.21
C ARG A 67 10.57 18.48 -8.29
N GLU A 68 11.80 18.12 -8.67
CA GLU A 68 12.54 18.79 -9.75
C GLU A 68 11.77 18.71 -11.08
N GLU A 69 11.21 17.53 -11.39
CA GLU A 69 10.53 17.28 -12.67
C GLU A 69 9.14 17.95 -12.74
N TYR A 70 8.35 17.86 -11.66
CA TYR A 70 6.93 18.27 -11.72
C TYR A 70 6.57 19.45 -10.82
N GLY A 71 7.47 19.93 -9.99
CA GLY A 71 7.26 21.13 -9.16
C GLY A 71 6.29 20.95 -7.99
N ARG A 72 5.59 19.82 -7.86
CA ARG A 72 4.58 19.56 -6.80
C ARG A 72 4.45 18.07 -6.48
N LEU A 73 3.81 17.78 -5.38
CA LEU A 73 3.31 16.46 -5.01
C LEU A 73 1.90 16.63 -4.43
N ASP A 74 0.96 15.77 -4.82
CA ASP A 74 -0.43 15.80 -4.36
C ASP A 74 -0.85 14.50 -3.68
N VAL A 75 -0.29 13.37 -4.15
CA VAL A 75 -0.63 12.05 -3.64
C VAL A 75 0.63 11.23 -3.42
N LEU A 76 0.74 10.61 -2.25
CA LEU A 76 1.75 9.62 -1.93
C LEU A 76 1.06 8.27 -1.66
N PHE A 77 1.30 7.28 -2.50
CA PHE A 77 0.83 5.92 -2.30
C PHE A 77 1.99 5.01 -1.92
N ASN A 78 2.16 4.75 -0.63
CA ASN A 78 3.12 3.83 -0.06
C ASN A 78 2.57 2.40 -0.18
N ASN A 79 2.94 1.74 -1.28
CA ASN A 79 2.43 0.41 -1.60
C ASN A 79 3.52 -0.67 -1.58
N ALA A 80 4.79 -0.32 -1.72
CA ALA A 80 5.89 -1.27 -1.62
C ALA A 80 5.80 -2.13 -0.35
N GLY A 81 6.01 -3.43 -0.48
CA GLY A 81 5.95 -4.35 0.64
C GLY A 81 6.22 -5.79 0.23
N ILE A 82 6.66 -6.59 1.18
CA ILE A 82 6.98 -8.01 1.01
C ILE A 82 6.26 -8.88 2.04
N SER A 83 6.03 -10.14 1.65
CA SER A 83 5.56 -11.23 2.55
C SER A 83 6.33 -12.50 2.15
N PRO A 84 7.57 -12.68 2.62
CA PRO A 84 8.44 -13.79 2.22
C PRO A 84 8.02 -15.11 2.88
N ASN A 85 8.40 -16.24 2.26
CA ASN A 85 8.03 -17.58 2.73
C ASN A 85 8.75 -18.00 4.03
N ASP A 86 9.83 -17.34 4.40
CA ASP A 86 10.59 -17.57 5.63
C ASP A 86 10.10 -16.75 6.83
N ASP A 87 9.02 -15.97 6.63
CA ASP A 87 8.22 -15.37 7.72
C ASP A 87 7.12 -16.37 8.14
N ALA A 88 7.31 -17.00 9.27
CA ALA A 88 6.49 -18.11 9.75
C ALA A 88 6.00 -17.86 11.20
N SER A 89 6.08 -18.86 12.08
CA SER A 89 5.74 -18.69 13.49
C SER A 89 6.80 -17.89 14.24
N VAL A 90 6.48 -17.37 15.41
CA VAL A 90 7.42 -16.67 16.28
C VAL A 90 8.61 -17.56 16.71
N LEU A 91 8.44 -18.88 16.66
CA LEU A 91 9.48 -19.85 17.02
C LEU A 91 10.43 -20.14 15.85
N ASP A 92 9.97 -19.96 14.60
CA ASP A 92 10.67 -20.38 13.40
C ASP A 92 11.21 -19.22 12.57
N THR A 93 10.64 -18.01 12.72
CA THR A 93 11.09 -16.82 12.00
C THR A 93 12.43 -16.34 12.54
N SER A 94 13.45 -16.29 11.68
CA SER A 94 14.76 -15.76 12.05
C SER A 94 14.71 -14.25 12.27
N LEU A 95 15.67 -13.72 13.05
CA LEU A 95 15.78 -12.27 13.25
C LEU A 95 16.05 -11.52 11.94
N ASP A 96 16.81 -12.11 11.01
CA ASP A 96 17.09 -11.52 9.70
C ASP A 96 15.82 -11.44 8.83
N ALA A 97 14.99 -12.50 8.81
CA ALA A 97 13.70 -12.50 8.12
C ALA A 97 12.75 -11.45 8.73
N TRP A 98 12.67 -11.40 10.07
CA TRP A 98 11.94 -10.37 10.79
C TRP A 98 12.38 -8.97 10.38
N GLN A 99 13.68 -8.67 10.48
CA GLN A 99 14.24 -7.34 10.21
C GLN A 99 14.00 -6.91 8.77
N ARG A 100 14.24 -7.81 7.80
CA ARG A 100 13.98 -7.53 6.37
C ARG A 100 12.52 -7.11 6.11
N VAL A 101 11.57 -7.81 6.73
CA VAL A 101 10.14 -7.44 6.58
C VAL A 101 9.84 -6.09 7.24
N GLN A 102 10.41 -5.81 8.43
CA GLN A 102 10.23 -4.51 9.08
C GLN A 102 10.87 -3.37 8.26
N ASP A 103 12.04 -3.60 7.69
CA ASP A 103 12.73 -2.59 6.86
C ASP A 103 11.91 -2.23 5.63
N VAL A 104 11.42 -3.24 4.90
CA VAL A 104 10.66 -3.01 3.67
C VAL A 104 9.23 -2.54 3.95
N ASN A 105 8.53 -3.09 4.95
CA ASN A 105 7.09 -2.81 5.13
C ASN A 105 6.81 -1.65 6.09
N THR A 106 7.66 -1.42 7.09
CA THR A 106 7.43 -0.41 8.15
C THR A 106 8.36 0.79 8.00
N LYS A 107 9.68 0.56 7.97
CA LYS A 107 10.67 1.64 7.84
C LYS A 107 10.47 2.42 6.54
N SER A 108 10.19 1.73 5.43
CA SER A 108 9.93 2.39 4.15
C SER A 108 8.76 3.38 4.21
N VAL A 109 7.64 2.99 4.82
CA VAL A 109 6.46 3.87 4.98
C VAL A 109 6.81 5.07 5.84
N PHE A 110 7.56 4.86 6.92
CA PHE A 110 8.08 5.97 7.75
C PHE A 110 8.95 6.92 6.92
N LEU A 111 9.94 6.41 6.18
CA LEU A 111 10.85 7.21 5.37
C LEU A 111 10.11 7.97 4.25
N CYS A 112 9.21 7.29 3.54
CA CYS A 112 8.41 7.92 2.50
C CYS A 112 7.50 9.02 3.07
N CYS A 113 6.89 8.82 4.23
CA CYS A 113 6.13 9.88 4.91
C CYS A 113 7.04 11.03 5.38
N LYS A 114 8.20 10.72 5.96
CA LYS A 114 9.19 11.70 6.44
C LYS A 114 9.62 12.67 5.33
N HIS A 115 9.93 12.15 4.16
CA HIS A 115 10.41 12.94 3.03
C HIS A 115 9.29 13.44 2.10
N GLY A 116 8.17 12.71 1.99
CA GLY A 116 7.06 13.07 1.09
C GLY A 116 6.09 14.09 1.68
N ILE A 117 5.76 14.01 2.97
CA ILE A 117 4.80 14.93 3.60
C ILE A 117 5.23 16.40 3.50
N PRO A 118 6.51 16.80 3.67
CA PRO A 118 6.91 18.18 3.45
C PRO A 118 6.52 18.71 2.06
N HIS A 119 6.65 17.92 1.02
CA HIS A 119 6.25 18.32 -0.34
C HIS A 119 4.73 18.49 -0.52
N LEU A 120 3.94 17.67 0.18
CA LEU A 120 2.48 17.83 0.23
C LEU A 120 2.11 19.13 0.96
N LEU A 121 2.77 19.44 2.06
CA LEU A 121 2.55 20.69 2.83
C LEU A 121 2.90 21.93 1.99
N ASP A 122 4.01 21.92 1.27
CA ASP A 122 4.41 22.97 0.35
C ASP A 122 3.38 23.18 -0.77
N GLY A 123 2.67 22.12 -1.17
CA GLY A 123 1.57 22.15 -2.14
C GLY A 123 0.23 22.60 -1.57
N GLY A 124 0.13 22.85 -0.26
CA GLY A 124 -1.11 23.24 0.42
C GLY A 124 -1.97 22.08 0.90
N GLY A 125 -1.43 20.87 0.97
CA GLY A 125 -2.09 19.64 1.42
C GLY A 125 -2.01 18.50 0.40
N GLY A 126 -2.69 17.38 0.70
CA GLY A 126 -2.70 16.23 -0.19
C GLY A 126 -3.18 14.95 0.48
N SER A 127 -2.95 13.82 -0.18
CA SER A 127 -3.36 12.50 0.30
C SER A 127 -2.19 11.53 0.41
N VAL A 128 -2.02 10.95 1.58
CA VAL A 128 -1.12 9.80 1.81
C VAL A 128 -1.96 8.55 2.00
N ILE A 129 -1.63 7.51 1.25
CA ILE A 129 -2.27 6.20 1.31
C ILE A 129 -1.18 5.19 1.66
N ASN A 130 -1.31 4.51 2.79
CA ASN A 130 -0.36 3.50 3.23
C ASN A 130 -0.99 2.11 3.12
N THR A 131 -0.37 1.22 2.38
CA THR A 131 -0.86 -0.17 2.23
C THR A 131 -0.57 -0.97 3.50
N ALA A 132 -1.58 -1.05 4.38
CA ALA A 132 -1.62 -1.99 5.48
C ALA A 132 -2.11 -3.37 5.00
N SER A 133 -2.99 -4.02 5.72
CA SER A 133 -3.62 -5.28 5.38
C SER A 133 -4.78 -5.55 6.35
N PHE A 134 -5.71 -6.43 5.99
CA PHE A 134 -6.71 -6.93 6.93
C PHE A 134 -6.08 -7.62 8.15
N VAL A 135 -4.90 -8.23 8.03
CA VAL A 135 -4.17 -8.82 9.16
C VAL A 135 -3.61 -7.78 10.15
N ALA A 136 -3.67 -6.50 9.84
CA ALA A 136 -3.36 -5.44 10.79
C ALA A 136 -4.41 -5.33 11.92
N VAL A 137 -5.60 -5.89 11.72
CA VAL A 137 -6.73 -5.83 12.68
C VAL A 137 -7.17 -7.22 13.17
N MET A 138 -6.63 -8.29 12.57
CA MET A 138 -6.91 -9.66 12.99
C MET A 138 -5.69 -10.58 12.79
N GLY A 139 -5.67 -11.74 13.42
CA GLY A 139 -4.62 -12.73 13.22
C GLY A 139 -4.73 -13.42 11.86
N ALA A 140 -3.59 -13.83 11.31
CA ALA A 140 -3.54 -14.62 10.09
C ALA A 140 -3.75 -16.12 10.39
N ALA A 141 -4.47 -16.83 9.51
CA ALA A 141 -4.66 -18.27 9.63
C ALA A 141 -3.37 -19.08 9.38
N THR A 142 -2.47 -18.52 8.57
CA THR A 142 -1.10 -19.03 8.36
C THR A 142 -0.15 -18.08 9.06
N SER A 143 0.75 -18.60 9.87
CA SER A 143 1.72 -17.78 10.60
C SER A 143 2.58 -16.97 9.65
N GLN A 144 2.68 -15.66 9.90
CA GLN A 144 3.46 -14.65 9.21
C GLN A 144 3.71 -13.50 10.18
N ILE A 145 4.50 -13.78 11.22
CA ILE A 145 4.57 -12.92 12.41
C ILE A 145 5.11 -11.54 12.10
N SER A 146 6.15 -11.44 11.27
CA SER A 146 6.77 -10.18 10.94
C SER A 146 5.88 -9.34 10.03
N TYR A 147 5.25 -9.96 9.02
CA TYR A 147 4.30 -9.29 8.13
C TYR A 147 3.12 -8.71 8.91
N THR A 148 2.49 -9.54 9.75
CA THR A 148 1.34 -9.09 10.56
C THR A 148 1.73 -7.92 11.47
N ALA A 149 2.86 -8.00 12.16
CA ALA A 149 3.37 -6.92 12.99
C ALA A 149 3.66 -5.65 12.18
N SER A 150 4.30 -5.79 11.00
CA SER A 150 4.60 -4.66 10.12
C SER A 150 3.34 -3.93 9.64
N LYS A 151 2.29 -4.68 9.28
CA LYS A 151 1.02 -4.09 8.81
C LYS A 151 0.23 -3.43 9.95
N GLY A 152 0.35 -3.97 11.18
CA GLY A 152 -0.15 -3.30 12.39
C GLY A 152 0.58 -1.98 12.67
N ALA A 153 1.90 -1.94 12.50
CA ALA A 153 2.70 -0.72 12.64
C ALA A 153 2.30 0.35 11.61
N VAL A 154 2.12 -0.04 10.33
CA VAL A 154 1.66 0.87 9.26
C VAL A 154 0.28 1.45 9.60
N LEU A 155 -0.63 0.63 10.14
CA LEU A 155 -1.95 1.09 10.55
C LEU A 155 -1.87 2.13 11.67
N ALA A 156 -1.05 1.90 12.70
CA ALA A 156 -0.85 2.83 13.80
C ALA A 156 -0.20 4.15 13.32
N LEU A 157 0.85 4.04 12.48
CA LEU A 157 1.53 5.20 11.88
C LEU A 157 0.58 6.05 11.05
N SER A 158 -0.31 5.43 10.26
CA SER A 158 -1.28 6.16 9.44
C SER A 158 -2.26 6.97 10.27
N ARG A 159 -2.71 6.45 11.42
CA ARG A 159 -3.58 7.18 12.34
C ARG A 159 -2.87 8.37 12.96
N GLU A 160 -1.65 8.16 13.45
CA GLU A 160 -0.84 9.22 14.06
C GLU A 160 -0.61 10.37 13.10
N LEU A 161 -0.11 10.08 11.90
CA LEU A 161 0.16 11.09 10.88
C LEU A 161 -1.12 11.79 10.39
N GLY A 162 -2.22 11.04 10.22
CA GLY A 162 -3.51 11.60 9.84
C GLY A 162 -4.03 12.64 10.85
N VAL A 163 -3.88 12.37 12.14
CA VAL A 163 -4.24 13.32 13.20
C VAL A 163 -3.27 14.51 13.21
N GLN A 164 -1.97 14.24 13.15
CA GLN A 164 -0.92 15.26 13.22
C GLN A 164 -1.05 16.32 12.13
N PHE A 165 -1.29 15.92 10.88
CA PHE A 165 -1.27 16.82 9.72
C PHE A 165 -2.65 17.25 9.21
N ALA A 166 -3.75 16.85 9.88
CA ALA A 166 -5.12 17.13 9.46
C ALA A 166 -5.39 18.63 9.22
N ARG A 167 -4.97 19.48 10.15
CA ARG A 167 -5.17 20.94 10.06
C ARG A 167 -4.31 21.63 9.01
N GLN A 168 -3.34 20.90 8.47
CA GLN A 168 -2.45 21.38 7.41
C GLN A 168 -2.88 20.86 6.02
N GLY A 169 -4.07 20.25 5.94
CA GLY A 169 -4.66 19.78 4.68
C GLY A 169 -4.13 18.44 4.18
N VAL A 170 -3.32 17.72 4.98
CA VAL A 170 -2.84 16.38 4.59
C VAL A 170 -3.71 15.31 5.25
N ARG A 171 -4.30 14.44 4.43
CA ARG A 171 -5.02 13.24 4.87
C ARG A 171 -4.08 12.04 4.79
N VAL A 172 -4.10 11.20 5.80
CA VAL A 172 -3.32 9.95 5.81
C VAL A 172 -4.24 8.79 6.18
N ASN A 173 -4.36 7.81 5.28
CA ASN A 173 -5.24 6.67 5.45
C ASN A 173 -4.50 5.35 5.25
N ALA A 174 -4.85 4.34 6.03
CA ALA A 174 -4.38 2.98 5.84
C ALA A 174 -5.35 2.22 4.92
N LEU A 175 -4.92 1.88 3.72
CA LEU A 175 -5.63 0.95 2.84
C LEU A 175 -5.36 -0.47 3.33
N CYS A 176 -6.41 -1.23 3.63
CA CYS A 176 -6.33 -2.55 4.21
C CYS A 176 -6.96 -3.60 3.27
N PRO A 177 -6.21 -4.09 2.27
CA PRO A 177 -6.70 -5.15 1.39
C PRO A 177 -6.91 -6.46 2.15
N GLY A 178 -7.93 -7.22 1.74
CA GLY A 178 -8.08 -8.63 2.03
C GLY A 178 -7.20 -9.49 1.12
N PRO A 179 -7.52 -10.78 0.95
CA PRO A 179 -6.85 -11.63 -0.03
C PRO A 179 -7.11 -11.13 -1.45
N VAL A 180 -6.04 -10.80 -2.19
CA VAL A 180 -6.09 -10.25 -3.55
C VAL A 180 -5.54 -11.27 -4.54
N ASN A 181 -6.21 -11.46 -5.65
CA ASN A 181 -5.84 -12.35 -6.74
C ASN A 181 -4.61 -11.79 -7.51
N THR A 182 -3.44 -11.90 -6.89
CA THR A 182 -2.15 -11.51 -7.46
C THR A 182 -1.45 -12.74 -8.04
N PRO A 183 -0.50 -12.58 -9.00
CA PRO A 183 0.30 -13.70 -9.50
C PRO A 183 0.95 -14.52 -8.40
N LEU A 184 1.49 -13.86 -7.36
CA LEU A 184 2.07 -14.53 -6.20
C LEU A 184 1.07 -15.42 -5.46
N LEU A 185 -0.16 -14.92 -5.23
CA LEU A 185 -1.20 -15.70 -4.56
C LEU A 185 -1.69 -16.86 -5.43
N GLN A 186 -1.81 -16.64 -6.75
CA GLN A 186 -2.16 -17.70 -7.70
C GLN A 186 -1.14 -18.83 -7.72
N GLU A 187 0.15 -18.53 -7.74
CA GLU A 187 1.22 -19.51 -7.65
C GLU A 187 1.18 -20.30 -6.34
N LEU A 188 0.93 -19.62 -5.21
CA LEU A 188 0.80 -20.24 -3.91
C LEU A 188 -0.38 -21.23 -3.87
N PHE A 189 -1.51 -20.86 -4.45
CA PHE A 189 -2.73 -21.67 -4.46
C PHE A 189 -2.69 -22.79 -5.50
N ALA A 190 -1.97 -22.62 -6.60
CA ALA A 190 -1.73 -23.69 -7.54
C ALA A 190 -0.93 -24.86 -6.92
N LYS A 191 -0.07 -24.55 -5.93
CA LYS A 191 0.70 -25.53 -5.19
C LYS A 191 -0.13 -26.27 -4.13
N ASP A 192 -1.14 -25.62 -3.54
CA ASP A 192 -2.04 -26.19 -2.54
C ASP A 192 -3.49 -25.69 -2.71
N PRO A 193 -4.27 -26.32 -3.60
CA PRO A 193 -5.68 -25.96 -3.81
C PRO A 193 -6.57 -26.14 -2.57
N VAL A 194 -6.19 -27.05 -1.66
CA VAL A 194 -6.93 -27.30 -0.42
C VAL A 194 -6.75 -26.13 0.54
N ALA A 195 -5.53 -25.61 0.67
CA ALA A 195 -5.27 -24.42 1.48
C ALA A 195 -5.96 -23.18 0.89
N ALA A 196 -6.04 -23.06 -0.46
CA ALA A 196 -6.78 -22.03 -1.13
C ALA A 196 -8.29 -22.06 -0.78
N ALA A 197 -8.92 -23.22 -0.91
CA ALA A 197 -10.33 -23.42 -0.59
C ALA A 197 -10.62 -23.12 0.89
N ARG A 198 -9.73 -23.54 1.80
CA ARG A 198 -9.85 -23.26 3.24
C ARG A 198 -9.80 -21.76 3.57
N ARG A 199 -9.05 -20.96 2.81
CA ARG A 199 -9.01 -19.51 3.00
C ARG A 199 -10.27 -18.86 2.45
N LEU A 200 -10.76 -19.33 1.31
CA LEU A 200 -11.92 -18.74 0.63
C LEU A 200 -13.19 -18.80 1.49
N VAL A 201 -13.39 -19.88 2.27
CA VAL A 201 -14.55 -20.01 3.16
C VAL A 201 -14.66 -18.86 4.17
N HIS A 202 -13.55 -18.20 4.50
CA HIS A 202 -13.54 -17.09 5.45
C HIS A 202 -13.80 -15.73 4.80
N VAL A 203 -13.93 -15.67 3.47
CA VAL A 203 -14.23 -14.42 2.75
C VAL A 203 -15.73 -14.38 2.44
N PRO A 204 -16.53 -13.54 3.13
CA PRO A 204 -17.99 -13.51 2.94
C PRO A 204 -18.44 -13.23 1.51
N SER A 205 -17.64 -12.50 0.73
CA SER A 205 -17.93 -12.25 -0.68
C SER A 205 -17.75 -13.49 -1.58
N GLY A 206 -17.26 -14.63 -1.04
CA GLY A 206 -17.08 -15.89 -1.77
C GLY A 206 -15.96 -15.90 -2.80
N ARG A 207 -15.14 -14.85 -2.87
CA ARG A 207 -14.02 -14.73 -3.81
C ARG A 207 -12.92 -13.85 -3.26
N PHE A 208 -11.73 -13.96 -3.83
CA PHE A 208 -10.66 -12.99 -3.62
C PHE A 208 -10.91 -11.70 -4.41
N ALA A 209 -10.34 -10.60 -3.93
CA ALA A 209 -10.41 -9.33 -4.65
C ALA A 209 -9.58 -9.38 -5.93
N GLU A 210 -10.04 -8.72 -6.97
CA GLU A 210 -9.22 -8.39 -8.12
C GLU A 210 -8.35 -7.16 -7.82
N VAL A 211 -7.14 -7.11 -8.38
CA VAL A 211 -6.20 -6.00 -8.15
C VAL A 211 -6.83 -4.64 -8.47
N ARG A 212 -7.66 -4.59 -9.52
CA ARG A 212 -8.40 -3.37 -9.92
C ARG A 212 -9.37 -2.85 -8.85
N GLU A 213 -9.88 -3.72 -7.97
CA GLU A 213 -10.80 -3.31 -6.89
C GLU A 213 -10.02 -2.56 -5.81
N ILE A 214 -8.79 -3.00 -5.52
CA ILE A 214 -7.89 -2.30 -4.61
C ILE A 214 -7.41 -0.97 -5.22
N ALA A 215 -7.08 -0.95 -6.52
CA ALA A 215 -6.72 0.27 -7.24
C ALA A 215 -7.87 1.30 -7.25
N SER A 216 -9.13 0.85 -7.34
CA SER A 216 -10.31 1.74 -7.26
C SER A 216 -10.46 2.36 -5.87
N ALA A 217 -10.18 1.62 -4.81
CA ALA A 217 -10.17 2.13 -3.45
C ALA A 217 -9.03 3.14 -3.24
N ALA A 218 -7.83 2.86 -3.76
CA ALA A 218 -6.72 3.79 -3.74
C ALA A 218 -7.06 5.09 -4.51
N LEU A 219 -7.71 4.98 -5.67
CA LEU A 219 -8.18 6.13 -6.44
C LEU A 219 -9.16 6.99 -5.65
N PHE A 220 -10.14 6.39 -4.97
CA PHE A 220 -11.05 7.12 -4.10
C PHE A 220 -10.28 7.89 -3.01
N LEU A 221 -9.35 7.22 -2.30
CA LEU A 221 -8.56 7.86 -1.25
C LEU A 221 -7.61 8.95 -1.78
N ALA A 222 -7.13 8.84 -3.02
CA ALA A 222 -6.30 9.85 -3.68
C ALA A 222 -7.10 11.09 -4.11
N SER A 223 -8.36 10.91 -4.44
CA SER A 223 -9.23 11.96 -5.00
C SER A 223 -9.83 12.88 -3.93
N ASP A 224 -10.39 14.00 -4.37
CA ASP A 224 -11.09 14.96 -3.52
C ASP A 224 -12.45 14.43 -3.01
N GLU A 225 -12.97 13.34 -3.60
CA GLU A 225 -14.16 12.65 -3.10
C GLU A 225 -13.98 12.12 -1.68
N SER A 226 -12.73 11.85 -1.27
CA SER A 226 -12.39 11.41 0.08
C SER A 226 -11.90 12.56 1.00
N SER A 227 -12.28 13.80 0.70
CA SER A 227 -11.81 15.01 1.42
C SER A 227 -12.08 14.99 2.92
N TYR A 228 -13.08 14.24 3.39
CA TYR A 228 -13.39 14.08 4.82
C TYR A 228 -13.00 12.69 5.38
N VAL A 229 -12.25 11.89 4.61
CA VAL A 229 -11.74 10.57 5.02
C VAL A 229 -10.28 10.72 5.45
N ASN A 230 -10.03 10.62 6.76
CA ASN A 230 -8.70 10.80 7.34
C ASN A 230 -8.48 9.88 8.54
N ALA A 231 -7.25 9.45 8.76
CA ALA A 231 -6.82 8.59 9.88
C ALA A 231 -7.61 7.26 9.98
N THR A 232 -8.18 6.78 8.86
CA THR A 232 -9.03 5.59 8.85
C THR A 232 -8.29 4.32 8.49
N SER A 233 -8.82 3.18 8.96
CA SER A 233 -8.54 1.84 8.45
C SER A 233 -9.54 1.56 7.34
N PHE A 234 -9.15 1.77 6.09
CA PHE A 234 -10.04 1.61 4.94
C PHE A 234 -9.98 0.15 4.46
N MET A 235 -10.95 -0.66 4.98
CA MET A 235 -11.02 -2.08 4.68
C MET A 235 -11.55 -2.32 3.27
N VAL A 236 -10.82 -3.13 2.48
CA VAL A 236 -11.22 -3.62 1.14
C VAL A 236 -10.93 -5.11 1.10
N ASP A 237 -11.72 -5.89 1.83
CA ASP A 237 -11.38 -7.24 2.25
C ASP A 237 -12.49 -8.29 2.02
N GLY A 238 -13.55 -7.93 1.33
CA GLY A 238 -14.69 -8.82 1.07
C GLY A 238 -15.45 -9.23 2.34
N GLY A 239 -15.24 -8.50 3.46
CA GLY A 239 -15.90 -8.71 4.74
C GLY A 239 -15.16 -9.68 5.67
N ILE A 240 -13.99 -10.21 5.30
CA ILE A 240 -13.28 -11.22 6.09
C ILE A 240 -12.97 -10.75 7.53
N SER A 241 -12.69 -9.47 7.75
CA SER A 241 -12.40 -8.92 9.06
C SER A 241 -13.64 -8.65 9.92
N GLN A 242 -14.87 -8.82 9.38
CA GLN A 242 -16.12 -8.41 10.03
C GLN A 242 -17.08 -9.56 10.30
N ALA A 243 -16.85 -10.73 9.73
CA ALA A 243 -17.79 -11.83 9.81
C ALA A 243 -17.17 -13.11 10.36
N TYR A 244 -17.96 -13.84 11.13
CA TYR A 244 -17.75 -15.26 11.38
C TYR A 244 -18.45 -16.05 10.27
N THR A 245 -17.70 -16.81 9.48
CA THR A 245 -18.23 -17.61 8.38
C THR A 245 -17.97 -19.09 8.63
N THR A 246 -18.93 -19.91 8.23
CA THR A 246 -18.83 -21.38 8.22
C THR A 246 -19.01 -21.89 6.81
N PRO A 247 -18.43 -23.06 6.46
CA PRO A 247 -18.75 -23.75 5.21
C PRO A 247 -20.26 -24.03 5.13
N GLU A 248 -20.84 -23.84 3.93
CA GLU A 248 -22.21 -24.27 3.62
C GLU A 248 -22.30 -25.79 3.53
#